data_d6b41f81f4644c669d0253d323706e9b
#
_entry.id   d6b41f81f4644c669d0253d323706e9b
#
_cell.length_a   1.000
_cell.length_b   1.000
_cell.length_c   1.000
_cell.angle_alpha   90.00
_cell.angle_beta   90.00
_cell.angle_gamma   90.00
#
_symmetry.space_group_name_H-M   'P 1'
#
loop_
_entity.id
_entity.type
_entity.pdbx_description
1 polymer ?
#
loop_
_entity_poly.entity_id
_entity_poly.type
_entity_poly.pdbx_seq_one_letter_code
_entity_poly.pdbx_strand_id
1 'polypeptide(L)'
;MRKQGFLNKLHREGTIRIVEPSVQVQEAYRKKSESYLASAKILFENGRLEETVSMAYYSMYYMVLALLFATGIKCENHSGAMILLKSLYGIDNARIAAAKRDRIDKQYYVDFAITAEDVRDSIEEAEAFCADLFDYMERLHQGDISRLREEATRLLEGPPG
;
A
#
# COMPACT_ATOMS: atom_id res chain seq x y z
N MET A 1 9.46 14.77 -11.61
CA MET A 1 8.55 15.87 -12.05
C MET A 1 7.12 15.40 -12.29
N ARG A 2 6.86 14.37 -13.11
CA ARG A 2 5.48 13.88 -13.34
C ARG A 2 4.80 13.34 -12.07
N LYS A 3 5.53 12.61 -11.22
CA LYS A 3 4.98 12.04 -9.98
C LYS A 3 4.61 13.12 -8.96
N GLN A 4 5.44 14.15 -8.86
CA GLN A 4 5.20 15.30 -7.99
C GLN A 4 3.91 16.03 -8.40
N GLY A 5 3.77 16.35 -9.69
CA GLY A 5 2.57 17.01 -10.21
C GLY A 5 1.29 16.19 -9.99
N PHE A 6 1.40 14.87 -10.07
CA PHE A 6 0.28 13.97 -9.81
C PHE A 6 -0.15 14.00 -8.33
N LEU A 7 0.81 13.94 -7.39
CA LEU A 7 0.51 14.04 -5.96
C LEU A 7 -0.11 15.40 -5.61
N ASN A 8 0.43 16.49 -6.16
CA ASN A 8 -0.12 17.84 -5.96
C ASN A 8 -1.57 17.94 -6.45
N LYS A 9 -1.86 17.33 -7.61
CA LYS A 9 -3.21 17.26 -8.15
C LYS A 9 -4.15 16.52 -7.20
N LEU A 10 -3.78 15.32 -6.75
CA LEU A 10 -4.58 14.52 -5.82
C LEU A 10 -4.83 15.26 -4.51
N HIS A 11 -3.84 16.02 -4.03
CA HIS A 11 -3.99 16.82 -2.82
C HIS A 11 -4.99 17.97 -3.04
N ARG A 12 -4.88 18.70 -4.14
CA ARG A 12 -5.82 19.78 -4.47
C ARG A 12 -7.26 19.28 -4.63
N GLU A 13 -7.44 18.07 -5.14
CA GLU A 13 -8.74 17.42 -5.31
C GLU A 13 -9.30 16.82 -4.02
N GLY A 14 -8.51 16.81 -2.93
CA GLY A 14 -8.91 16.23 -1.66
C GLY A 14 -8.81 14.71 -1.59
N THR A 15 -8.23 14.07 -2.61
CA THR A 15 -8.00 12.61 -2.66
C THR A 15 -6.86 12.20 -1.73
N ILE A 16 -5.86 13.07 -1.56
CA ILE A 16 -4.83 12.94 -0.52
C ILE A 16 -5.00 14.09 0.45
N ARG A 17 -5.06 13.76 1.75
CA ARG A 17 -5.20 14.78 2.80
C ARG A 17 -4.26 14.48 3.96
N ILE A 18 -3.71 15.54 4.55
CA ILE A 18 -3.02 15.44 5.84
C ILE A 18 -4.08 15.49 6.92
N VAL A 19 -4.12 14.47 7.76
CA VAL A 19 -5.09 14.31 8.84
C VAL A 19 -4.35 14.05 10.15
N GLU A 20 -5.05 14.05 11.28
CA GLU A 20 -4.42 13.62 12.53
C GLU A 20 -4.04 12.15 12.48
N PRO A 21 -2.83 11.77 12.96
CA PRO A 21 -2.47 10.36 13.11
C PRO A 21 -3.49 9.66 13.99
N SER A 22 -3.89 8.45 13.60
CA SER A 22 -4.88 7.67 14.33
C SER A 22 -4.38 6.23 14.54
N VAL A 23 -4.09 5.89 15.78
CA VAL A 23 -3.72 4.53 16.16
C VAL A 23 -4.87 3.56 15.90
N GLN A 24 -6.11 3.98 16.14
CA GLN A 24 -7.30 3.15 15.89
C GLN A 24 -7.46 2.83 14.41
N VAL A 25 -7.30 3.79 13.53
CA VAL A 25 -7.42 3.58 12.07
C VAL A 25 -6.24 2.76 11.56
N GLN A 26 -5.03 3.04 12.04
CA GLN A 26 -3.84 2.23 11.73
C GLN A 26 -4.07 0.76 12.06
N GLU A 27 -4.54 0.46 13.26
CA GLU A 27 -4.83 -0.90 13.72
C GLU A 27 -5.94 -1.56 12.90
N ALA A 28 -7.00 -0.81 12.55
CA ALA A 28 -8.08 -1.31 11.72
C ALA A 28 -7.58 -1.74 10.34
N TYR A 29 -6.73 -0.95 9.70
CA TYR A 29 -6.15 -1.31 8.41
C TYR A 29 -5.14 -2.44 8.52
N ARG A 30 -4.36 -2.51 9.59
CA ARG A 30 -3.45 -3.64 9.85
C ARG A 30 -4.23 -4.95 9.96
N LYS A 31 -5.29 -4.96 10.76
CA LYS A 31 -6.18 -6.13 10.90
C LYS A 31 -6.82 -6.52 9.58
N LYS A 32 -7.23 -5.53 8.79
CA LYS A 32 -7.79 -5.75 7.46
C LYS A 32 -6.77 -6.38 6.53
N SER A 33 -5.52 -5.92 6.55
CA SER A 33 -4.41 -6.52 5.81
C SER A 33 -4.23 -7.99 6.18
N GLU A 34 -4.17 -8.30 7.47
CA GLU A 34 -4.04 -9.68 7.98
C GLU A 34 -5.22 -10.56 7.53
N SER A 35 -6.43 -10.03 7.59
CA SER A 35 -7.64 -10.73 7.17
C SER A 35 -7.62 -11.08 5.68
N TYR A 36 -7.20 -10.13 4.83
CA TYR A 36 -7.09 -10.38 3.38
C TYR A 36 -6.00 -11.39 3.06
N LEU A 37 -4.90 -11.38 3.80
CA LEU A 37 -3.84 -12.38 3.63
C LEU A 37 -4.32 -13.78 4.03
N ALA A 38 -5.06 -13.89 5.12
CA ALA A 38 -5.70 -15.15 5.53
C ALA A 38 -6.69 -15.64 4.47
N SER A 39 -7.49 -14.74 3.90
CA SER A 39 -8.42 -15.06 2.79
C SER A 39 -7.66 -15.54 1.55
N ALA A 40 -6.53 -14.92 1.23
CA ALA A 40 -5.69 -15.35 0.11
C ALA A 40 -5.23 -16.80 0.28
N LYS A 41 -4.80 -17.18 1.47
CA LYS A 41 -4.37 -18.55 1.79
C LYS A 41 -5.51 -19.56 1.66
N ILE A 42 -6.69 -19.22 2.17
CA ILE A 42 -7.89 -20.07 2.07
C ILE A 42 -8.30 -20.26 0.60
N LEU A 43 -8.32 -19.19 -0.17
CA LEU A 43 -8.65 -19.27 -1.60
C LEU A 43 -7.62 -20.11 -2.36
N PHE A 44 -6.34 -19.95 -2.03
CA PHE A 44 -5.27 -20.74 -2.63
C PHE A 44 -5.45 -22.24 -2.37
N GLU A 45 -5.74 -22.63 -1.13
CA GLU A 45 -5.97 -24.01 -0.72
C GLU A 45 -7.19 -24.63 -1.44
N ASN A 46 -8.14 -23.80 -1.87
CA ASN A 46 -9.33 -24.22 -2.62
C ASN A 46 -9.21 -24.04 -4.14
N GLY A 47 -7.99 -23.80 -4.63
CA GLY A 47 -7.73 -23.71 -6.08
C GLY A 47 -8.25 -22.44 -6.74
N ARG A 48 -8.61 -21.41 -5.96
CA ARG A 48 -9.13 -20.14 -6.47
C ARG A 48 -7.98 -19.17 -6.75
N LEU A 49 -7.20 -19.47 -7.78
CA LEU A 49 -5.92 -18.82 -8.04
C LEU A 49 -6.04 -17.34 -8.38
N GLU A 50 -6.98 -16.95 -9.24
CA GLU A 50 -7.17 -15.54 -9.63
C GLU A 50 -7.57 -14.67 -8.43
N GLU A 51 -8.53 -15.18 -7.66
CA GLU A 51 -9.03 -14.46 -6.47
C GLU A 51 -7.95 -14.33 -5.40
N THR A 52 -7.07 -15.33 -5.30
CA THR A 52 -5.92 -15.30 -4.40
C THR A 52 -4.98 -14.14 -4.71
N VAL A 53 -4.67 -13.92 -5.99
CA VAL A 53 -3.81 -12.81 -6.43
C VAL A 53 -4.40 -11.46 -6.00
N SER A 54 -5.71 -11.29 -6.16
CA SER A 54 -6.40 -10.06 -5.73
C SER A 54 -6.32 -9.85 -4.23
N MET A 55 -6.56 -10.90 -3.44
CA MET A 55 -6.52 -10.80 -1.97
C MET A 55 -5.09 -10.52 -1.46
N ALA A 56 -4.08 -11.14 -2.06
CA ALA A 56 -2.68 -10.87 -1.74
C ALA A 56 -2.33 -9.40 -2.00
N TYR A 57 -2.72 -8.86 -3.15
CA TYR A 57 -2.52 -7.44 -3.45
C TYR A 57 -3.21 -6.53 -2.44
N TYR A 58 -4.47 -6.78 -2.12
CA TYR A 58 -5.20 -5.95 -1.16
C TYR A 58 -4.62 -6.02 0.24
N SER A 59 -4.05 -7.16 0.65
CA SER A 59 -3.36 -7.24 1.95
C SER A 59 -2.18 -6.27 2.00
N MET A 60 -1.40 -6.18 0.93
CA MET A 60 -0.31 -5.22 0.80
C MET A 60 -0.81 -3.77 0.82
N TYR A 61 -1.86 -3.49 0.06
CA TYR A 61 -2.44 -2.15 -0.03
C TYR A 61 -2.97 -1.65 1.32
N TYR A 62 -3.68 -2.49 2.07
CA TYR A 62 -4.18 -2.11 3.39
C TYR A 62 -3.06 -1.89 4.40
N MET A 63 -1.94 -2.60 4.28
CA MET A 63 -0.76 -2.33 5.11
C MET A 63 -0.13 -0.96 4.78
N VAL A 64 -0.11 -0.58 3.51
CA VAL A 64 0.31 0.78 3.10
C VAL A 64 -0.61 1.84 3.72
N LEU A 65 -1.93 1.62 3.69
CA LEU A 65 -2.87 2.54 4.32
C LEU A 65 -2.67 2.63 5.84
N ALA A 66 -2.33 1.52 6.49
CA ALA A 66 -1.98 1.53 7.92
C ALA A 66 -0.77 2.44 8.19
N LEU A 67 0.28 2.33 7.37
CA LEU A 67 1.46 3.19 7.48
C LEU A 67 1.11 4.67 7.26
N LEU A 68 0.32 4.97 6.25
CA LEU A 68 -0.12 6.34 5.97
C LEU A 68 -0.88 6.95 7.15
N PHE A 69 -1.82 6.23 7.73
CA PHE A 69 -2.55 6.71 8.91
C PHE A 69 -1.69 6.81 10.17
N ALA A 70 -0.67 5.97 10.30
CA ALA A 70 0.30 6.09 11.39
C ALA A 70 1.00 7.45 11.39
N THR A 71 1.16 8.05 10.23
CA THR A 71 1.79 9.36 10.03
C THR A 71 0.78 10.47 9.70
N GLY A 72 -0.51 10.16 9.72
CA GLY A 72 -1.58 11.15 9.51
C GLY A 72 -1.77 11.55 8.06
N ILE A 73 -1.77 10.59 7.15
CA ILE A 73 -2.08 10.81 5.73
C ILE A 73 -3.24 9.92 5.34
N LYS A 74 -4.28 10.51 4.75
CA LYS A 74 -5.38 9.79 4.13
C LYS A 74 -5.20 9.84 2.61
N CYS A 75 -5.18 8.69 1.96
CA CYS A 75 -5.04 8.58 0.51
C CYS A 75 -6.08 7.62 -0.07
N GLU A 76 -6.92 8.12 -0.96
CA GLU A 76 -7.98 7.35 -1.61
C GLU A 76 -7.64 7.00 -3.06
N ASN A 77 -6.34 6.92 -3.37
CA ASN A 77 -5.87 6.57 -4.71
C ASN A 77 -4.71 5.58 -4.62
N HIS A 78 -4.85 4.42 -5.27
CA HIS A 78 -3.85 3.36 -5.21
C HIS A 78 -2.48 3.79 -5.72
N SER A 79 -2.45 4.46 -6.86
CA SER A 79 -1.18 4.95 -7.45
C SER A 79 -0.53 6.02 -6.59
N GLY A 80 -1.34 6.93 -6.02
CA GLY A 80 -0.88 7.94 -5.07
C GLY A 80 -0.24 7.32 -3.83
N ALA A 81 -0.88 6.31 -3.26
CA ALA A 81 -0.36 5.59 -2.10
C ALA A 81 1.00 4.94 -2.39
N MET A 82 1.17 4.32 -3.56
CA MET A 82 2.44 3.70 -3.97
C MET A 82 3.54 4.73 -4.21
N ILE A 83 3.20 5.90 -4.76
CA ILE A 83 4.17 6.99 -4.94
C ILE A 83 4.60 7.52 -3.57
N LEU A 84 3.66 7.74 -2.64
CA LEU A 84 3.97 8.18 -1.28
C LEU A 84 4.86 7.18 -0.54
N LEU A 85 4.64 5.89 -0.72
CA LEU A 85 5.45 4.85 -0.10
C LEU A 85 6.94 5.06 -0.42
N LYS A 86 7.26 5.35 -1.67
CA LYS A 86 8.64 5.59 -2.09
C LYS A 86 9.11 7.01 -1.78
N SER A 87 8.31 8.01 -2.12
CA SER A 87 8.73 9.42 -2.05
C SER A 87 8.83 9.94 -0.60
N LEU A 88 7.98 9.47 0.28
CA LEU A 88 7.93 9.94 1.67
C LEU A 88 8.70 9.02 2.62
N TYR A 89 8.50 7.72 2.51
CA TYR A 89 9.10 6.75 3.43
C TYR A 89 10.39 6.12 2.92
N GLY A 90 10.73 6.33 1.66
CA GLY A 90 11.91 5.71 1.06
C GLY A 90 11.79 4.20 0.89
N ILE A 91 10.59 3.65 0.98
CA ILE A 91 10.34 2.21 0.84
C ILE A 91 10.10 1.90 -0.64
N ASP A 92 10.80 0.88 -1.15
CA ASP A 92 10.64 0.47 -2.54
C ASP A 92 9.21 -0.02 -2.80
N ASN A 93 8.59 0.51 -3.86
CA ASN A 93 7.22 0.17 -4.24
C ASN A 93 7.14 -0.86 -5.39
N ALA A 94 8.26 -1.45 -5.81
CA ALA A 94 8.28 -2.40 -6.92
C ALA A 94 7.45 -3.66 -6.63
N ARG A 95 7.51 -4.17 -5.41
CA ARG A 95 6.75 -5.36 -5.01
C ARG A 95 5.24 -5.15 -5.10
N ILE A 96 4.72 -4.07 -4.53
CA ILE A 96 3.27 -3.79 -4.59
C ILE A 96 2.83 -3.38 -6.00
N ALA A 97 3.66 -2.69 -6.76
CA ALA A 97 3.39 -2.37 -8.16
C ALA A 97 3.29 -3.64 -9.02
N ALA A 98 4.16 -4.61 -8.79
CA ALA A 98 4.10 -5.91 -9.45
C ALA A 98 2.83 -6.67 -9.09
N ALA A 99 2.45 -6.70 -7.81
CA ALA A 99 1.21 -7.33 -7.34
C ALA A 99 -0.03 -6.69 -7.96
N LYS A 100 -0.04 -5.37 -8.11
CA LYS A 100 -1.13 -4.64 -8.78
C LYS A 100 -1.24 -5.03 -10.25
N ARG A 101 -0.10 -5.11 -10.97
CA ARG A 101 -0.09 -5.56 -12.37
C ARG A 101 -0.61 -6.99 -12.50
N ASP A 102 -0.16 -7.90 -11.65
CA ASP A 102 -0.61 -9.28 -11.65
C ASP A 102 -2.12 -9.38 -11.41
N ARG A 103 -2.64 -8.60 -10.47
CA ARG A 103 -4.08 -8.55 -10.23
C ARG A 103 -4.84 -8.10 -11.47
N ILE A 104 -4.39 -7.04 -12.15
CA ILE A 104 -5.03 -6.53 -13.35
C ILE A 104 -4.91 -7.53 -14.50
N ASP A 105 -3.70 -8.03 -14.77
CA ASP A 105 -3.43 -8.91 -15.91
C ASP A 105 -4.15 -10.25 -15.76
N LYS A 106 -4.10 -10.85 -14.58
CA LYS A 106 -4.67 -12.19 -14.34
C LYS A 106 -6.17 -12.17 -14.08
N GLN A 107 -6.73 -11.05 -13.68
CA GLN A 107 -8.17 -10.90 -13.44
C GLN A 107 -8.94 -10.48 -14.69
N TYR A 108 -8.35 -9.65 -15.55
CA TYR A 108 -9.05 -9.05 -16.69
C TYR A 108 -8.66 -9.63 -18.04
N TYR A 109 -7.52 -10.30 -18.16
CA TYR A 109 -7.05 -10.90 -19.42
C TYR A 109 -7.15 -12.42 -19.38
N VAL A 110 -8.08 -12.95 -20.15
CA VAL A 110 -8.42 -14.38 -20.21
C VAL A 110 -7.27 -15.26 -20.71
N ASP A 111 -6.35 -14.68 -21.49
CA ASP A 111 -5.22 -15.39 -22.10
C ASP A 111 -4.02 -15.58 -21.17
N PHE A 112 -4.06 -15.00 -19.95
CA PHE A 112 -2.99 -15.17 -18.98
C PHE A 112 -3.12 -16.51 -18.25
N ALA A 113 -2.15 -17.40 -18.51
CA ALA A 113 -2.03 -18.64 -17.74
C ALA A 113 -1.51 -18.31 -16.34
N ILE A 114 -2.23 -18.74 -15.31
CA ILE A 114 -1.84 -18.59 -13.92
C ILE A 114 -1.51 -19.98 -13.35
N THR A 115 -0.35 -20.11 -12.71
CA THR A 115 0.08 -21.35 -12.08
C THR A 115 -0.02 -21.24 -10.56
N ALA A 116 -0.20 -22.40 -9.90
CA ALA A 116 -0.21 -22.46 -8.43
C ALA A 116 1.12 -21.98 -7.83
N GLU A 117 2.24 -22.21 -8.50
CA GLU A 117 3.57 -21.74 -8.07
C GLU A 117 3.64 -20.20 -8.07
N ASP A 118 3.20 -19.56 -9.17
CA ASP A 118 3.15 -18.10 -9.27
C ASP A 118 2.30 -17.49 -8.15
N VAL A 119 1.16 -18.10 -7.84
CA VAL A 119 0.25 -17.60 -6.81
C VAL A 119 0.83 -17.82 -5.41
N ARG A 120 1.52 -18.93 -5.18
CA ARG A 120 2.23 -19.15 -3.92
C ARG A 120 3.30 -18.08 -3.70
N ASP A 121 4.07 -17.75 -4.74
CA ASP A 121 5.06 -16.67 -4.70
C ASP A 121 4.41 -15.32 -4.39
N SER A 122 3.22 -15.06 -4.95
CA SER A 122 2.46 -13.82 -4.65
C SER A 122 2.07 -13.73 -3.17
N ILE A 123 1.68 -14.83 -2.55
CA ILE A 123 1.37 -14.86 -1.11
C ILE A 123 2.64 -14.60 -0.28
N GLU A 124 3.74 -15.26 -0.61
CA GLU A 124 5.02 -15.09 0.09
C GLU A 124 5.53 -13.64 0.00
N GLU A 125 5.44 -13.03 -1.19
CA GLU A 125 5.79 -11.63 -1.41
C GLU A 125 4.90 -10.69 -0.59
N ALA A 126 3.59 -10.95 -0.53
CA ALA A 126 2.66 -10.16 0.26
C ALA A 126 2.99 -10.28 1.76
N GLU A 127 3.28 -11.47 2.25
CA GLU A 127 3.69 -11.68 3.65
C GLU A 127 4.96 -10.90 4.00
N ALA A 128 5.99 -11.02 3.15
CA ALA A 128 7.27 -10.34 3.36
C ALA A 128 7.09 -8.81 3.32
N PHE A 129 6.36 -8.30 2.35
CA PHE A 129 6.07 -6.87 2.22
C PHE A 129 5.33 -6.33 3.45
N CYS A 130 4.28 -7.00 3.88
CA CYS A 130 3.51 -6.58 5.05
C CYS A 130 4.35 -6.62 6.34
N ALA A 131 5.21 -7.64 6.50
CA ALA A 131 6.13 -7.73 7.63
C ALA A 131 7.12 -6.57 7.64
N ASP A 132 7.67 -6.20 6.49
CA ASP A 132 8.62 -5.08 6.37
C ASP A 132 7.95 -3.74 6.75
N LEU A 133 6.71 -3.51 6.30
CA LEU A 133 5.97 -2.31 6.66
C LEU A 133 5.60 -2.28 8.15
N PHE A 134 5.22 -3.40 8.69
CA PHE A 134 4.93 -3.53 10.12
C PHE A 134 6.17 -3.18 10.96
N ASP A 135 7.32 -3.75 10.62
CA ASP A 135 8.59 -3.45 11.30
C ASP A 135 8.94 -1.97 11.19
N TYR A 136 8.73 -1.36 10.03
CA TYR A 136 8.96 0.07 9.84
C TYR A 136 8.07 0.89 10.79
N MET A 137 6.78 0.57 10.87
CA MET A 137 5.84 1.26 11.77
C MET A 137 6.23 1.13 13.24
N GLU A 138 6.68 -0.05 13.66
CA GLU A 138 7.11 -0.31 15.04
C GLU A 138 8.35 0.49 15.45
N ARG A 139 9.16 0.92 14.50
CA ARG A 139 10.35 1.75 14.73
C ARG A 139 10.08 3.24 14.73
N LEU A 140 8.87 3.68 14.38
CA LEU A 140 8.53 5.09 14.32
C LEU A 140 8.37 5.66 15.72
N HIS A 141 9.12 6.73 16.00
CA HIS A 141 8.98 7.57 17.19
C HIS A 141 8.23 8.87 16.86
N GLN A 142 7.79 9.60 17.85
CA GLN A 142 7.06 10.86 17.64
C GLN A 142 7.85 11.88 16.81
N GLY A 143 9.16 11.94 17.01
CA GLY A 143 10.04 12.80 16.22
C GLY A 143 10.06 12.43 14.74
N ASP A 144 10.05 11.12 14.42
CA ASP A 144 9.98 10.62 13.05
C ASP A 144 8.65 10.98 12.41
N ILE A 145 7.56 10.80 13.15
CA ILE A 145 6.21 11.13 12.66
C ILE A 145 6.11 12.63 12.36
N SER A 146 6.60 13.49 13.25
CA SER A 146 6.61 14.94 13.04
C SER A 146 7.40 15.33 11.79
N ARG A 147 8.58 14.74 11.60
CA ARG A 147 9.42 14.98 10.42
C ARG A 147 8.73 14.51 9.13
N LEU A 148 8.15 13.33 9.14
CA LEU A 148 7.44 12.78 7.98
C LEU A 148 6.22 13.63 7.60
N ARG A 149 5.51 14.17 8.58
CA ARG A 149 4.38 15.07 8.35
C ARG A 149 4.82 16.40 7.72
N GLU A 150 5.93 16.97 8.16
CA GLU A 150 6.52 18.16 7.55
C GLU A 150 6.95 17.88 6.10
N GLU A 151 7.60 16.74 5.86
CA GLU A 151 7.99 16.32 4.52
C GLU A 151 6.79 16.10 3.62
N ALA A 152 5.72 15.47 4.14
CA ALA A 152 4.47 15.28 3.41
C ALA A 152 3.84 16.62 3.01
N THR A 153 3.80 17.59 3.90
CA THR A 153 3.28 18.92 3.61
C THR A 153 4.06 19.57 2.46
N ARG A 154 5.39 19.55 2.54
CA ARG A 154 6.25 20.08 1.46
C ARG A 154 6.04 19.35 0.13
N LEU A 155 5.90 18.02 0.20
CA LEU A 155 5.71 17.19 -0.98
C LEU A 155 4.35 17.45 -1.65
N LEU A 156 3.29 17.63 -0.88
CA LEU A 156 1.93 17.79 -1.38
C LEU A 156 1.59 19.20 -1.82
N GLU A 157 2.13 20.20 -1.12
CA GLU A 157 1.89 21.63 -1.42
C GLU A 157 2.81 22.15 -2.53
N GLY A 158 3.92 21.46 -2.78
CA GLY A 158 4.94 21.90 -3.71
C GLY A 158 5.85 22.98 -3.13
N PRO A 159 6.86 23.46 -3.88
CA PRO A 159 7.71 24.54 -3.41
C PRO A 159 6.86 25.80 -3.25
N PRO A 160 7.13 26.63 -2.21
CA PRO A 160 6.46 27.92 -2.08
C PRO A 160 6.73 28.73 -3.33
N GLY A 161 5.68 29.21 -3.94
CA GLY A 161 5.73 30.01 -5.16
C GLY A 161 6.40 31.36 -4.94
#